data_94b1e327a47f285c147adce6f18d344d
#
_entry.id   94b1e327a47f285c147adce6f18d344d
#
_cell.length_a   1.000
_cell.length_b   1.000
_cell.length_c   1.000
_cell.angle_alpha   90.00
_cell.angle_beta   90.00
_cell.angle_gamma   90.00
#
_symmetry.space_group_name_H-M   'P 1'
#
loop_
_entity.id
_entity.type
_entity.pdbx_description
1 polymer ?
#
loop_
_entity_poly.entity_id
_entity_poly.type
_entity_poly.pdbx_seq_one_letter_code
_entity_poly.pdbx_strand_id
1 'polypeptide(L)'
;MKSPLSPPLPAEGKESTNTGLLKLELIASGINLGEGLPSPLTNPFGLIHLILPEGVSVSVQQASDKQQTPFTLTSHGKRFFLNFSGKETPVQWVPPLKCYHKKTRSGILISDILTVHSGLIAVHPKGPCRFGLSGLACRYCGSSRELSNHPPFSKQDLIEAIQTVLKETSCDVVHLSSGHVETEDGGIVWLTPWVTEIRKHIDILISLDLAPPKSNSWIDQSYAMGVDAVYYDLGDFAPHQVTGNKKSEEDKKRYLETIEYAARIFPKGAVLSHLVIGLEPMGDTQKGIDLLVERGVVPLLVYFPPSPHSPLSERWKMKPEEVTPLYTHLFERLVQVKNTPHWVHQQDVLLTPLEGRFFSEKSAGFHLALKKFYETGFGRKVRRSMIGIRRRLRVKHHPAGYR
;
A
#
# COMPACT_ATOMS: atom_id res chain seq x y z
N MET A 1 26.92 -2.19 -10.56
CA MET A 1 27.03 -3.53 -9.94
C MET A 1 25.73 -4.27 -10.19
N LYS A 2 25.79 -5.45 -10.82
CA LYS A 2 24.64 -6.29 -11.14
C LYS A 2 24.14 -6.93 -9.85
N SER A 3 22.85 -6.73 -9.53
CA SER A 3 22.17 -7.51 -8.49
C SER A 3 22.20 -8.99 -8.88
N PRO A 4 22.57 -9.91 -8.03
CA PRO A 4 22.52 -11.32 -8.34
C PRO A 4 21.06 -11.78 -8.37
N LEU A 5 20.57 -12.08 -9.57
CA LEU A 5 19.32 -12.83 -9.75
C LEU A 5 19.58 -14.26 -9.23
N SER A 6 18.91 -14.62 -8.15
CA SER A 6 18.89 -15.99 -7.66
C SER A 6 18.16 -16.90 -8.64
N PRO A 7 18.59 -18.17 -8.81
CA PRO A 7 17.97 -19.11 -9.73
C PRO A 7 16.52 -19.45 -9.30
N PRO A 8 15.67 -19.88 -10.26
CA PRO A 8 14.30 -20.28 -9.96
C PRO A 8 14.27 -21.52 -9.05
N LEU A 9 13.34 -21.51 -8.10
CA LEU A 9 13.06 -22.65 -7.21
C LEU A 9 12.49 -23.82 -8.02
N PRO A 10 12.89 -25.08 -7.73
CA PRO A 10 12.37 -26.23 -8.43
C PRO A 10 10.90 -26.47 -8.08
N ALA A 11 10.09 -26.69 -9.12
CA ALA A 11 8.76 -27.27 -9.00
C ALA A 11 8.94 -28.78 -8.77
N GLU A 12 8.39 -29.30 -7.65
CA GLU A 12 7.90 -30.69 -7.60
C GLU A 12 7.14 -31.01 -6.32
N GLY A 13 5.91 -31.41 -6.51
CA GLY A 13 5.15 -32.46 -5.85
C GLY A 13 5.12 -32.59 -4.33
N LYS A 14 4.20 -31.82 -3.66
CA LYS A 14 3.49 -32.20 -2.42
C LYS A 14 2.42 -31.12 -2.22
N GLU A 15 1.31 -31.46 -1.59
CA GLU A 15 0.21 -30.53 -1.30
C GLU A 15 0.72 -29.10 -1.07
N SER A 16 0.64 -28.26 -2.08
CA SER A 16 1.21 -26.93 -2.03
C SER A 16 0.36 -26.10 -1.08
N THR A 17 0.93 -25.68 0.01
CA THR A 17 0.29 -24.74 0.93
C THR A 17 -0.13 -23.52 0.13
N ASN A 18 -1.40 -23.14 0.19
CA ASN A 18 -1.91 -21.95 -0.48
C ASN A 18 -1.15 -20.71 0.02
N THR A 19 -0.35 -20.10 -0.86
CA THR A 19 0.54 -18.99 -0.47
C THR A 19 -0.23 -17.74 -0.02
N GLY A 20 -1.43 -17.52 -0.55
CA GLY A 20 -2.30 -16.42 -0.10
C GLY A 20 -2.79 -16.64 1.33
N LEU A 21 -3.21 -17.86 1.65
CA LEU A 21 -3.61 -18.21 3.01
C LEU A 21 -2.43 -18.13 3.97
N LEU A 22 -1.27 -18.66 3.59
CA LEU A 22 -0.04 -18.55 4.37
C LEU A 22 0.33 -17.09 4.69
N LYS A 23 0.20 -16.18 3.73
CA LYS A 23 0.43 -14.75 3.96
C LYS A 23 -0.54 -14.18 4.99
N LEU A 24 -1.83 -14.48 4.88
CA LEU A 24 -2.86 -14.00 5.81
C LEU A 24 -2.61 -14.51 7.24
N GLU A 25 -2.30 -15.79 7.39
CA GLU A 25 -2.01 -16.41 8.68
C GLU A 25 -0.75 -15.82 9.33
N LEU A 26 0.31 -15.59 8.56
CA LEU A 26 1.52 -14.94 9.03
C LEU A 26 1.25 -13.52 9.55
N ILE A 27 0.48 -12.72 8.82
CA ILE A 27 0.13 -11.36 9.25
C ILE A 27 -0.73 -11.40 10.52
N ALA A 28 -1.66 -12.35 10.62
CA ALA A 28 -2.57 -12.46 11.75
C ALA A 28 -1.87 -12.94 13.04
N SER A 29 -0.92 -13.88 12.92
CA SER A 29 -0.32 -14.56 14.09
C SER A 29 1.12 -14.11 14.40
N GLY A 30 1.78 -13.41 13.47
CA GLY A 30 3.20 -13.08 13.61
C GLY A 30 4.12 -14.29 13.42
N ILE A 31 5.40 -14.16 13.77
CA ILE A 31 6.42 -15.18 13.57
C ILE A 31 7.39 -15.26 14.75
N ASN A 32 7.72 -16.48 15.20
CA ASN A 32 8.79 -16.73 16.14
C ASN A 32 10.15 -16.75 15.43
N LEU A 33 11.19 -16.40 16.15
CA LEU A 33 12.57 -16.43 15.67
C LEU A 33 13.27 -17.68 16.21
N GLY A 34 13.77 -18.51 15.30
CA GLY A 34 14.57 -19.67 15.61
C GLY A 34 16.07 -19.39 15.48
N GLU A 35 16.84 -20.44 15.23
CA GLU A 35 18.30 -20.37 15.19
C GLU A 35 18.85 -19.88 13.84
N GLY A 36 20.12 -19.43 13.87
CA GLY A 36 20.92 -19.11 12.69
C GLY A 36 20.56 -17.78 12.00
N LEU A 37 19.66 -16.98 12.56
CA LEU A 37 19.18 -15.74 11.94
C LEU A 37 20.20 -14.59 12.06
N PRO A 38 20.31 -13.71 11.06
CA PRO A 38 21.16 -12.53 11.10
C PRO A 38 20.63 -11.45 12.04
N SER A 39 21.51 -10.54 12.48
CA SER A 39 21.14 -9.35 13.23
C SER A 39 21.67 -8.09 12.53
N PRO A 40 20.87 -7.04 12.35
CA PRO A 40 19.45 -6.95 12.66
C PRO A 40 18.57 -7.71 11.64
N LEU A 41 17.52 -8.38 12.11
CA LEU A 41 16.55 -9.09 11.26
C LEU A 41 15.37 -8.18 10.84
N THR A 42 14.95 -7.28 11.75
CA THR A 42 13.83 -6.37 11.56
C THR A 42 14.27 -5.00 11.03
N ASN A 43 13.36 -4.34 10.33
CA ASN A 43 13.52 -2.92 10.01
C ASN A 43 13.27 -2.04 11.26
N PRO A 44 13.48 -0.71 11.20
CA PRO A 44 13.23 0.20 12.33
C PRO A 44 11.78 0.20 12.86
N PHE A 45 10.85 -0.35 12.09
CA PHE A 45 9.42 -0.46 12.46
C PHE A 45 9.09 -1.83 13.09
N GLY A 46 10.09 -2.66 13.40
CA GLY A 46 9.90 -3.98 14.00
C GLY A 46 9.38 -5.06 13.05
N LEU A 47 9.39 -4.82 11.74
CA LEU A 47 8.89 -5.75 10.74
C LEU A 47 10.00 -6.56 10.08
N ILE A 48 9.70 -7.84 9.85
CA ILE A 48 10.51 -8.77 9.08
C ILE A 48 9.91 -8.88 7.69
N HIS A 49 10.70 -8.61 6.64
CA HIS A 49 10.24 -8.72 5.26
C HIS A 49 10.66 -10.06 4.68
N LEU A 50 9.67 -10.81 4.18
CA LEU A 50 9.87 -12.11 3.53
C LEU A 50 9.26 -12.11 2.13
N ILE A 51 9.87 -12.88 1.25
CA ILE A 51 9.25 -13.30 -0.02
C ILE A 51 8.93 -14.78 0.11
N LEU A 52 7.65 -15.07 0.12
CA LEU A 52 7.06 -16.40 0.15
C LEU A 52 7.15 -17.06 -1.23
N PRO A 53 6.80 -18.37 -1.36
CA PRO A 53 6.64 -19.01 -2.67
C PRO A 53 5.84 -18.16 -3.65
N GLU A 54 6.06 -18.36 -4.94
CA GLU A 54 5.45 -17.61 -6.05
C GLU A 54 5.73 -16.08 -6.04
N GLY A 55 6.73 -15.62 -5.28
CA GLY A 55 7.13 -14.22 -5.21
C GLY A 55 6.15 -13.32 -4.47
N VAL A 56 5.44 -13.86 -3.49
CA VAL A 56 4.51 -13.11 -2.64
C VAL A 56 5.29 -12.42 -1.52
N SER A 57 5.24 -11.10 -1.48
CA SER A 57 5.88 -10.30 -0.43
C SER A 57 4.99 -10.21 0.80
N VAL A 58 5.59 -10.32 1.99
CA VAL A 58 4.92 -10.14 3.27
C VAL A 58 5.80 -9.41 4.26
N SER A 59 5.20 -8.52 5.05
CA SER A 59 5.81 -7.88 6.22
C SER A 59 5.15 -8.44 7.47
N VAL A 60 5.95 -9.03 8.37
CA VAL A 60 5.45 -9.76 9.54
C VAL A 60 6.07 -9.19 10.80
N GLN A 61 5.28 -9.07 11.85
CA GLN A 61 5.79 -8.73 13.18
C GLN A 61 6.37 -9.98 13.86
N GLN A 62 7.42 -9.78 14.65
CA GLN A 62 7.85 -10.81 15.60
C GLN A 62 6.73 -11.05 16.60
N ALA A 63 6.39 -12.31 16.85
CA ALA A 63 5.41 -12.65 17.86
C ALA A 63 5.87 -12.20 19.24
N SER A 64 4.97 -11.63 20.03
CA SER A 64 5.23 -11.34 21.44
C SER A 64 5.18 -12.63 22.28
N ASP A 65 5.83 -12.65 23.43
CA ASP A 65 5.85 -13.81 24.35
C ASP A 65 4.44 -14.29 24.76
N LYS A 66 3.43 -13.44 24.59
CA LYS A 66 2.03 -13.75 24.90
C LYS A 66 1.26 -14.30 23.68
N GLN A 67 1.83 -14.23 22.49
CA GLN A 67 1.17 -14.60 21.24
C GLN A 67 1.69 -15.97 20.81
N GLN A 68 0.83 -16.99 20.87
CA GLN A 68 1.14 -18.28 20.28
C GLN A 68 1.02 -18.22 18.77
N THR A 69 2.13 -18.36 18.06
CA THR A 69 2.14 -18.49 16.61
C THR A 69 2.69 -19.87 16.22
N PRO A 70 2.10 -20.54 15.22
CA PRO A 70 2.63 -21.80 14.72
C PRO A 70 3.87 -21.61 13.83
N PHE A 71 4.23 -20.38 13.49
CA PHE A 71 5.30 -20.07 12.54
C PHE A 71 6.63 -19.79 13.24
N THR A 72 7.70 -20.40 12.74
CA THR A 72 9.06 -20.13 13.18
C THR A 72 9.96 -19.91 11.97
N LEU A 73 10.67 -18.79 11.95
CA LEU A 73 11.70 -18.50 10.95
C LEU A 73 13.04 -19.05 11.41
N THR A 74 13.69 -19.83 10.56
CA THR A 74 15.04 -20.36 10.79
C THR A 74 15.94 -20.09 9.61
N SER A 75 17.27 -20.20 9.79
CA SER A 75 18.17 -20.18 8.65
C SER A 75 19.26 -21.24 8.76
N HIS A 76 19.63 -21.80 7.61
CA HIS A 76 20.77 -22.70 7.44
C HIS A 76 21.76 -22.05 6.46
N GLY A 77 22.75 -21.37 7.00
CA GLY A 77 23.68 -20.55 6.23
C GLY A 77 22.96 -19.33 5.59
N LYS A 78 22.87 -19.31 4.26
CA LYS A 78 22.20 -18.22 3.51
C LYS A 78 20.76 -18.54 3.10
N ARG A 79 20.23 -19.69 3.49
CA ARG A 79 18.87 -20.11 3.14
C ARG A 79 17.96 -19.92 4.34
N PHE A 80 16.79 -19.34 4.10
CA PHE A 80 15.80 -19.09 5.13
C PHE A 80 14.60 -20.02 4.92
N PHE A 81 14.04 -20.46 6.02
CA PHE A 81 12.93 -21.39 6.04
C PHE A 81 11.87 -20.95 7.04
N LEU A 82 10.62 -21.11 6.62
CA LEU A 82 9.46 -20.95 7.46
C LEU A 82 8.99 -22.32 7.89
N ASN A 83 9.05 -22.60 9.17
CA ASN A 83 8.60 -23.85 9.77
C ASN A 83 7.20 -23.67 10.34
N PHE A 84 6.25 -24.51 9.93
CA PHE A 84 4.90 -24.57 10.48
C PHE A 84 4.28 -25.94 10.22
N SER A 85 3.49 -26.45 11.18
CA SER A 85 2.80 -27.77 11.08
C SER A 85 3.72 -28.90 10.65
N GLY A 86 4.99 -28.92 11.13
CA GLY A 86 5.98 -29.94 10.77
C GLY A 86 6.52 -29.86 9.34
N LYS A 87 6.18 -28.81 8.58
CA LYS A 87 6.70 -28.56 7.23
C LYS A 87 7.70 -27.41 7.26
N GLU A 88 8.76 -27.56 6.47
CA GLU A 88 9.75 -26.52 6.22
C GLU A 88 9.55 -25.96 4.81
N THR A 89 9.21 -24.66 4.74
CA THR A 89 8.96 -23.96 3.48
C THR A 89 10.07 -22.96 3.20
N PRO A 90 10.79 -23.07 2.08
CA PRO A 90 11.82 -22.11 1.73
C PRO A 90 11.23 -20.73 1.47
N VAL A 91 11.84 -19.70 2.07
CA VAL A 91 11.46 -18.30 1.90
C VAL A 91 12.72 -17.46 1.64
N GLN A 92 12.54 -16.27 1.09
CA GLN A 92 13.65 -15.33 0.98
C GLN A 92 13.47 -14.22 2.02
N TRP A 93 14.46 -14.04 2.88
CA TRP A 93 14.52 -12.88 3.75
C TRP A 93 15.02 -11.67 2.96
N VAL A 94 14.32 -10.54 3.10
CA VAL A 94 14.72 -9.26 2.53
C VAL A 94 15.33 -8.41 3.64
N PRO A 95 16.65 -8.17 3.60
CA PRO A 95 17.31 -7.40 4.64
C PRO A 95 16.76 -5.98 4.75
N PRO A 96 16.71 -5.40 5.96
CA PRO A 96 16.32 -4.01 6.15
C PRO A 96 17.24 -3.07 5.36
N LEU A 97 16.66 -1.97 4.86
CA LEU A 97 17.43 -0.97 4.15
C LEU A 97 18.45 -0.31 5.09
N LYS A 98 19.72 -0.31 4.72
CA LYS A 98 20.80 0.31 5.49
C LYS A 98 20.63 1.83 5.61
N CYS A 99 19.97 2.43 4.61
CA CYS A 99 19.73 3.87 4.58
C CYS A 99 18.78 4.35 5.69
N TYR A 100 17.96 3.50 6.29
CA TYR A 100 17.09 3.89 7.40
C TYR A 100 17.84 4.48 8.60
N HIS A 101 19.07 4.01 8.83
CA HIS A 101 19.94 4.51 9.91
C HIS A 101 20.79 5.72 9.51
N LYS A 102 20.69 6.19 8.27
CA LYS A 102 21.36 7.40 7.82
C LYS A 102 20.53 8.64 8.15
N LYS A 103 21.24 9.75 8.35
CA LYS A 103 20.62 11.04 8.57
C LYS A 103 20.74 11.91 7.31
N THR A 104 19.75 12.75 7.06
CA THR A 104 19.84 13.84 6.10
C THR A 104 20.85 14.88 6.58
N ARG A 105 21.19 15.85 5.73
CA ARG A 105 22.09 16.96 6.09
C ARG A 105 21.59 17.78 7.28
N SER A 106 20.27 17.85 7.47
CA SER A 106 19.65 18.52 8.63
C SER A 106 19.64 17.65 9.89
N GLY A 107 20.11 16.40 9.82
CA GLY A 107 20.25 15.50 10.97
C GLY A 107 19.05 14.58 11.23
N ILE A 108 18.04 14.55 10.35
CA ILE A 108 16.83 13.73 10.51
C ILE A 108 17.09 12.34 9.95
N LEU A 109 16.68 11.30 10.68
CA LEU A 109 16.79 9.92 10.21
C LEU A 109 15.88 9.68 8.99
N ILE A 110 16.35 8.92 8.01
CA ILE A 110 15.54 8.58 6.84
C ILE A 110 14.29 7.78 7.23
N SER A 111 14.41 6.91 8.25
CA SER A 111 13.25 6.19 8.81
C SER A 111 12.17 7.08 9.42
N ASP A 112 12.52 8.33 9.82
CA ASP A 112 11.53 9.30 10.33
C ASP A 112 10.81 10.07 9.21
N ILE A 113 11.32 9.99 7.98
CA ILE A 113 10.77 10.69 6.82
C ILE A 113 9.88 9.78 5.98
N LEU A 114 10.31 8.53 5.78
CA LEU A 114 9.66 7.61 4.86
C LEU A 114 9.80 6.13 5.27
N THR A 115 8.86 5.33 4.78
CA THR A 115 8.92 3.87 4.81
C THR A 115 8.93 3.31 3.39
N VAL A 116 9.46 2.09 3.21
CA VAL A 116 9.51 1.42 1.91
C VAL A 116 8.86 0.04 2.02
N HIS A 117 7.87 -0.21 1.18
CA HIS A 117 7.15 -1.48 1.10
C HIS A 117 7.10 -1.95 -0.36
N SER A 118 7.71 -3.08 -0.67
CA SER A 118 7.62 -3.74 -2.00
C SER A 118 7.81 -2.82 -3.22
N GLY A 119 8.58 -1.72 -3.09
CA GLY A 119 8.81 -0.77 -4.18
C GLY A 119 7.92 0.49 -4.15
N LEU A 120 7.12 0.65 -3.10
CA LEU A 120 6.40 1.88 -2.78
C LEU A 120 7.13 2.60 -1.64
N ILE A 121 7.37 3.89 -1.81
CA ILE A 121 7.86 4.79 -0.76
C ILE A 121 6.66 5.52 -0.18
N ALA A 122 6.34 5.27 1.08
CA ALA A 122 5.28 5.98 1.78
C ALA A 122 5.86 7.14 2.60
N VAL A 123 5.27 8.32 2.45
CA VAL A 123 5.68 9.55 3.13
C VAL A 123 4.45 10.19 3.76
N HIS A 124 4.57 10.52 5.03
CA HIS A 124 3.52 11.22 5.77
C HIS A 124 4.06 12.57 6.25
N PRO A 125 4.00 13.62 5.42
CA PRO A 125 4.31 14.96 5.91
C PRO A 125 3.37 15.26 7.08
N LYS A 126 3.87 15.90 8.13
CA LYS A 126 3.00 16.34 9.24
C LYS A 126 1.90 17.22 8.70
N GLY A 127 0.73 16.62 8.48
CA GLY A 127 -0.43 17.27 7.92
C GLY A 127 -1.52 17.50 8.95
N PRO A 128 -2.49 18.36 8.63
CA PRO A 128 -3.59 18.70 9.52
C PRO A 128 -4.68 17.61 9.52
N CYS A 129 -4.33 16.34 9.74
CA CYS A 129 -5.36 15.30 9.85
C CYS A 129 -6.33 15.68 10.97
N ARG A 130 -7.58 15.95 10.63
CA ARG A 130 -8.64 16.38 11.57
C ARG A 130 -8.75 15.43 12.76
N PHE A 131 -8.71 14.14 12.52
CA PHE A 131 -8.84 13.13 13.57
C PHE A 131 -7.62 13.07 14.50
N GLY A 132 -6.45 13.54 14.06
CA GLY A 132 -5.27 13.68 14.91
C GLY A 132 -5.28 14.93 15.78
N LEU A 133 -5.89 16.02 15.30
CA LEU A 133 -5.87 17.32 15.94
C LEU A 133 -7.03 17.54 16.93
N SER A 134 -8.18 16.89 16.71
CA SER A 134 -9.42 17.18 17.45
C SER A 134 -9.66 16.30 18.67
N GLY A 135 -8.73 15.42 19.04
CA GLY A 135 -8.97 14.40 20.08
C GLY A 135 -9.99 13.32 19.68
N LEU A 136 -10.56 13.42 18.48
CA LEU A 136 -11.44 12.43 17.83
C LEU A 136 -10.62 11.37 17.10
N ALA A 137 -9.55 10.85 17.73
CA ALA A 137 -8.68 9.87 17.11
C ALA A 137 -9.50 8.81 16.38
N CYS A 138 -9.22 8.65 15.09
CA CYS A 138 -9.82 7.61 14.27
C CYS A 138 -9.64 6.26 14.97
N ARG A 139 -10.72 5.57 15.26
CA ARG A 139 -10.69 4.36 16.09
C ARG A 139 -9.89 3.22 15.46
N TYR A 140 -9.68 3.26 14.16
CA TYR A 140 -8.93 2.25 13.44
C TYR A 140 -7.55 2.73 12.94
N CYS A 141 -7.30 4.03 12.86
CA CYS A 141 -6.02 4.58 12.40
C CYS A 141 -5.12 4.95 13.58
N GLY A 142 -4.08 4.15 13.84
CA GLY A 142 -3.04 4.45 14.85
C GLY A 142 -2.10 5.60 14.45
N SER A 143 -2.07 5.97 13.16
CA SER A 143 -1.10 6.90 12.59
C SER A 143 -1.13 8.31 13.20
N SER A 144 -2.27 8.76 13.72
CA SER A 144 -2.37 10.08 14.34
C SER A 144 -1.52 10.25 15.60
N ARG A 145 -1.24 9.17 16.35
CA ARG A 145 -0.36 9.18 17.53
C ARG A 145 1.10 8.95 17.15
N GLU A 146 1.37 8.04 16.23
CA GLU A 146 2.73 7.73 15.79
C GLU A 146 3.34 8.89 14.99
N LEU A 147 2.59 9.51 14.08
CA LEU A 147 3.04 10.66 13.30
C LEU A 147 3.31 11.91 14.16
N SER A 148 2.69 12.03 15.35
CA SER A 148 2.97 13.14 16.26
C SER A 148 4.39 13.11 16.83
N ASN A 149 5.02 11.94 16.88
CA ASN A 149 6.35 11.74 17.48
C ASN A 149 7.51 11.90 16.48
N HIS A 150 7.23 11.89 15.16
CA HIS A 150 8.29 12.11 14.18
C HIS A 150 8.68 13.58 14.11
N PRO A 151 9.98 13.91 13.96
CA PRO A 151 10.42 15.30 13.79
C PRO A 151 9.87 15.88 12.48
N PRO A 152 9.58 17.19 12.43
CA PRO A 152 9.27 17.84 11.17
C PRO A 152 10.49 17.81 10.25
N PHE A 153 10.28 17.58 8.96
CA PHE A 153 11.33 17.55 7.95
C PHE A 153 11.02 18.53 6.83
N SER A 154 12.07 18.97 6.12
CA SER A 154 11.95 19.88 4.98
C SER A 154 11.74 19.11 3.66
N LYS A 155 11.38 19.84 2.59
CA LYS A 155 11.31 19.25 1.24
C LYS A 155 12.68 18.75 0.77
N GLN A 156 13.76 19.42 1.16
CA GLN A 156 15.12 19.00 0.86
C GLN A 156 15.46 17.68 1.54
N ASP A 157 15.05 17.51 2.80
CA ASP A 157 15.21 16.24 3.52
C ASP A 157 14.47 15.10 2.82
N LEU A 158 13.26 15.36 2.35
CA LEU A 158 12.48 14.37 1.61
C LEU A 158 13.20 13.96 0.31
N ILE A 159 13.70 14.91 -0.48
CA ILE A 159 14.42 14.61 -1.71
C ILE A 159 15.70 13.79 -1.42
N GLU A 160 16.47 14.20 -0.41
CA GLU A 160 17.67 13.47 -0.01
C GLU A 160 17.35 12.05 0.45
N ALA A 161 16.29 11.88 1.24
CA ALA A 161 15.83 10.57 1.71
C ALA A 161 15.41 9.67 0.54
N ILE A 162 14.56 10.15 -0.38
CA ILE A 162 14.13 9.38 -1.56
C ILE A 162 15.33 9.01 -2.43
N GLN A 163 16.23 9.94 -2.73
CA GLN A 163 17.42 9.68 -3.53
C GLN A 163 18.33 8.65 -2.87
N THR A 164 18.44 8.66 -1.54
CA THR A 164 19.25 7.70 -0.79
C THR A 164 18.64 6.30 -0.85
N VAL A 165 17.32 6.19 -0.71
CA VAL A 165 16.59 4.92 -0.90
C VAL A 165 16.77 4.37 -2.32
N LEU A 166 16.61 5.22 -3.34
CA LEU A 166 16.72 4.82 -4.75
C LEU A 166 18.14 4.36 -5.17
N LYS A 167 19.17 4.70 -4.41
CA LYS A 167 20.53 4.15 -4.59
C LYS A 167 20.65 2.74 -4.04
N GLU A 168 19.85 2.38 -3.06
CA GLU A 168 19.91 1.07 -2.39
C GLU A 168 18.90 0.08 -2.96
N THR A 169 17.69 0.54 -3.28
CA THR A 169 16.60 -0.31 -3.82
C THR A 169 15.82 0.38 -4.92
N SER A 170 15.12 -0.42 -5.73
CA SER A 170 14.26 0.09 -6.79
C SER A 170 12.86 0.36 -6.26
N CYS A 171 12.42 1.61 -6.35
CA CYS A 171 11.04 1.98 -6.07
C CYS A 171 10.38 2.58 -7.30
N ASP A 172 9.07 2.39 -7.40
CA ASP A 172 8.27 2.81 -8.56
C ASP A 172 7.33 3.96 -8.23
N VAL A 173 6.93 4.09 -6.97
CA VAL A 173 5.89 5.02 -6.53
C VAL A 173 6.34 5.72 -5.24
N VAL A 174 6.13 7.03 -5.18
CA VAL A 174 6.10 7.80 -3.93
C VAL A 174 4.64 8.10 -3.61
N HIS A 175 4.20 7.63 -2.46
CA HIS A 175 2.86 7.86 -1.92
C HIS A 175 2.91 8.94 -0.84
N LEU A 176 2.08 9.97 -0.99
CA LEU A 176 1.94 11.06 -0.03
C LEU A 176 0.51 11.09 0.50
N SER A 177 0.36 11.12 1.82
CA SER A 177 -0.95 11.25 2.46
C SER A 177 -1.06 12.58 3.21
N SER A 178 -2.17 13.29 3.02
CA SER A 178 -2.54 14.46 3.83
C SER A 178 -3.26 14.08 5.12
N GLY A 179 -3.66 12.82 5.25
CA GLY A 179 -4.70 12.43 6.18
C GLY A 179 -6.07 13.02 5.80
N HIS A 180 -7.04 12.86 6.66
CA HIS A 180 -8.38 13.42 6.43
C HIS A 180 -8.40 14.90 6.81
N VAL A 181 -8.64 15.78 5.83
CA VAL A 181 -8.74 17.23 6.00
C VAL A 181 -10.09 17.73 5.49
N GLU A 182 -10.70 18.69 6.21
CA GLU A 182 -11.96 19.34 5.81
C GLU A 182 -11.72 20.70 5.19
N THR A 183 -10.83 20.73 4.18
CA THR A 183 -10.57 21.95 3.39
C THR A 183 -11.31 21.89 2.06
N GLU A 184 -11.51 23.03 1.41
CA GLU A 184 -12.15 23.14 0.09
C GLU A 184 -11.44 22.28 -0.97
N ASP A 185 -10.13 22.13 -0.83
CA ASP A 185 -9.23 21.44 -1.75
C ASP A 185 -8.98 19.97 -1.39
N GLY A 186 -9.48 19.47 -0.25
CA GLY A 186 -9.27 18.09 0.19
C GLY A 186 -7.81 17.74 0.51
N GLY A 187 -6.94 18.72 0.79
CA GLY A 187 -5.53 18.54 1.12
C GLY A 187 -4.56 18.69 -0.07
N ILE A 188 -5.07 19.01 -1.26
CA ILE A 188 -4.25 19.18 -2.47
C ILE A 188 -3.26 20.33 -2.31
N VAL A 189 -3.70 21.49 -1.81
CA VAL A 189 -2.84 22.65 -1.59
C VAL A 189 -1.70 22.31 -0.62
N TRP A 190 -2.00 21.57 0.43
CA TRP A 190 -1.00 21.10 1.39
C TRP A 190 0.08 20.23 0.76
N LEU A 191 -0.30 19.31 -0.15
CA LEU A 191 0.64 18.40 -0.79
C LEU A 191 1.34 18.98 -2.02
N THR A 192 0.82 20.05 -2.62
CA THR A 192 1.38 20.68 -3.83
C THR A 192 2.88 21.02 -3.71
N PRO A 193 3.40 21.62 -2.63
CA PRO A 193 4.82 21.93 -2.51
C PRO A 193 5.71 20.67 -2.52
N TRP A 194 5.23 19.55 -1.95
CA TRP A 194 5.93 18.27 -1.92
C TRP A 194 5.97 17.62 -3.29
N VAL A 195 4.82 17.56 -3.97
CA VAL A 195 4.70 17.02 -5.34
C VAL A 195 5.61 17.82 -6.29
N THR A 196 5.56 19.15 -6.22
CA THR A 196 6.36 20.03 -7.08
C THR A 196 7.86 19.79 -6.87
N GLU A 197 8.31 19.65 -5.62
CA GLU A 197 9.72 19.42 -5.34
C GLU A 197 10.18 18.04 -5.79
N ILE A 198 9.38 16.99 -5.57
CA ILE A 198 9.70 15.66 -6.07
C ILE A 198 9.82 15.68 -7.60
N ARG A 199 8.89 16.33 -8.31
CA ARG A 199 8.89 16.41 -9.78
C ARG A 199 10.11 17.12 -10.36
N LYS A 200 10.69 18.09 -9.66
CA LYS A 200 11.91 18.76 -10.09
C LYS A 200 13.13 17.85 -10.07
N HIS A 201 13.19 16.91 -9.15
CA HIS A 201 14.42 16.18 -8.85
C HIS A 201 14.35 14.68 -9.17
N ILE A 202 13.13 14.08 -9.24
CA ILE A 202 12.98 12.63 -9.29
C ILE A 202 11.90 12.24 -10.29
N ASP A 203 12.27 11.39 -11.27
CA ASP A 203 11.29 10.78 -12.19
C ASP A 203 10.75 9.46 -11.61
N ILE A 204 9.68 9.58 -10.82
CA ILE A 204 8.99 8.47 -10.16
C ILE A 204 7.47 8.71 -10.23
N LEU A 205 6.66 7.66 -10.12
CA LEU A 205 5.21 7.84 -9.97
C LEU A 205 4.91 8.53 -8.64
N ILE A 206 3.93 9.44 -8.65
CA ILE A 206 3.41 10.05 -7.42
C ILE A 206 1.95 9.69 -7.27
N SER A 207 1.60 9.13 -6.13
CA SER A 207 0.22 8.92 -5.71
C SER A 207 -0.11 9.77 -4.49
N LEU A 208 -1.32 10.31 -4.43
CA LEU A 208 -1.81 11.09 -3.31
C LEU A 208 -3.01 10.41 -2.67
N ASP A 209 -3.02 10.37 -1.34
CA ASP A 209 -4.19 10.06 -0.53
C ASP A 209 -4.81 11.35 -0.01
N LEU A 210 -6.06 11.59 -0.36
CA LEU A 210 -6.75 12.87 -0.26
C LEU A 210 -8.16 12.71 0.30
N ALA A 211 -8.64 13.71 1.02
CA ALA A 211 -10.07 13.87 1.26
C ALA A 211 -10.77 14.38 -0.02
N PRO A 212 -12.07 14.10 -0.23
CA PRO A 212 -12.81 14.62 -1.37
C PRO A 212 -12.83 16.15 -1.36
N PRO A 213 -12.35 16.82 -2.41
CA PRO A 213 -12.42 18.27 -2.49
C PRO A 213 -13.86 18.71 -2.76
N LYS A 214 -14.23 19.93 -2.41
CA LYS A 214 -15.58 20.47 -2.65
C LYS A 214 -15.85 20.80 -4.13
N SER A 215 -14.80 21.00 -4.91
CA SER A 215 -14.89 21.25 -6.35
C SER A 215 -14.03 20.29 -7.15
N ASN A 216 -14.53 19.86 -8.30
CA ASN A 216 -13.81 19.00 -9.22
C ASN A 216 -12.57 19.66 -9.84
N SER A 217 -12.54 21.01 -9.88
CA SER A 217 -11.37 21.75 -10.36
C SER A 217 -10.08 21.44 -9.60
N TRP A 218 -10.17 21.07 -8.33
CA TRP A 218 -9.03 20.61 -7.55
C TRP A 218 -8.48 19.26 -8.02
N ILE A 219 -9.37 18.37 -8.49
CA ILE A 219 -8.98 17.09 -9.09
C ILE A 219 -8.21 17.33 -10.37
N ASP A 220 -8.70 18.25 -11.23
CA ASP A 220 -8.01 18.65 -12.45
C ASP A 220 -6.64 19.25 -12.14
N GLN A 221 -6.55 20.10 -11.12
CA GLN A 221 -5.31 20.71 -10.68
C GLN A 221 -4.31 19.65 -10.19
N SER A 222 -4.75 18.67 -9.40
CA SER A 222 -3.89 17.58 -8.93
C SER A 222 -3.31 16.79 -10.11
N TYR A 223 -4.12 16.50 -11.12
CA TYR A 223 -3.67 15.85 -12.34
C TYR A 223 -2.69 16.72 -13.13
N ALA A 224 -2.98 18.02 -13.30
CA ALA A 224 -2.15 18.96 -14.03
C ALA A 224 -0.76 19.16 -13.39
N MET A 225 -0.66 19.19 -12.07
CA MET A 225 0.64 19.28 -11.38
C MET A 225 1.49 18.03 -11.45
N GLY A 226 0.99 16.95 -12.07
CA GLY A 226 1.77 15.75 -12.35
C GLY A 226 1.54 14.59 -11.39
N VAL A 227 0.46 14.57 -10.62
CA VAL A 227 0.05 13.40 -9.84
C VAL A 227 -0.36 12.28 -10.78
N ASP A 228 0.13 11.07 -10.55
CA ASP A 228 -0.11 9.92 -11.43
C ASP A 228 -1.28 9.05 -10.98
N ALA A 229 -1.57 9.05 -9.68
CA ALA A 229 -2.69 8.30 -9.08
C ALA A 229 -3.23 9.01 -7.85
N VAL A 230 -4.49 8.77 -7.52
CA VAL A 230 -5.15 9.32 -6.34
C VAL A 230 -5.92 8.25 -5.59
N TYR A 231 -5.96 8.41 -4.27
CA TYR A 231 -6.76 7.63 -3.35
C TYR A 231 -7.82 8.55 -2.76
N TYR A 232 -9.06 8.10 -2.84
CA TYR A 232 -10.20 8.70 -2.15
C TYR A 232 -10.87 7.58 -1.37
N ASP A 233 -10.52 7.47 -0.09
CA ASP A 233 -10.84 6.31 0.72
C ASP A 233 -12.28 6.32 1.20
N LEU A 234 -13.08 5.43 0.63
CA LEU A 234 -14.46 5.24 1.06
C LEU A 234 -14.52 4.71 2.51
N GLY A 235 -13.59 3.83 2.86
CA GLY A 235 -13.47 3.23 4.20
C GLY A 235 -14.48 2.10 4.41
N ASP A 236 -15.72 2.44 4.74
CA ASP A 236 -16.86 1.53 4.80
C ASP A 236 -17.89 1.89 3.72
N PHE A 237 -18.55 0.87 3.18
CA PHE A 237 -19.59 1.05 2.16
C PHE A 237 -20.94 1.35 2.79
N ALA A 238 -21.30 0.63 3.84
CA ALA A 238 -22.52 0.87 4.59
C ALA A 238 -22.26 1.78 5.80
N PRO A 239 -23.19 2.68 6.16
CA PRO A 239 -23.04 3.56 7.30
C PRO A 239 -23.13 2.76 8.60
N HIS A 240 -22.00 2.31 9.12
CA HIS A 240 -21.93 1.60 10.40
C HIS A 240 -21.39 2.48 11.51
N GLN A 241 -21.91 2.29 12.73
CA GLN A 241 -21.55 3.06 13.92
C GLN A 241 -20.15 2.72 14.48
N VAL A 242 -19.41 1.82 13.82
CA VAL A 242 -18.19 1.23 14.38
C VAL A 242 -17.01 2.20 14.38
N THR A 243 -16.91 3.08 13.39
CA THR A 243 -15.79 4.04 13.28
C THR A 243 -15.93 5.24 14.21
N GLY A 244 -17.12 5.46 14.80
CA GLY A 244 -17.40 6.66 15.60
C GLY A 244 -17.48 7.97 14.80
N ASN A 245 -17.09 7.92 13.54
CA ASN A 245 -17.13 9.03 12.60
C ASN A 245 -18.17 8.67 11.53
N LYS A 246 -19.43 9.00 11.76
CA LYS A 246 -20.44 8.89 10.71
C LYS A 246 -20.04 9.83 9.58
N LYS A 247 -19.58 9.26 8.46
CA LYS A 247 -19.73 9.97 7.20
C LYS A 247 -21.23 10.19 7.00
N SER A 248 -21.65 11.43 6.88
CA SER A 248 -23.06 11.71 6.54
C SER A 248 -23.34 11.11 5.16
N GLU A 249 -24.63 10.90 4.83
CA GLU A 249 -25.01 10.47 3.49
C GLU A 249 -24.51 11.48 2.42
N GLU A 250 -24.43 12.76 2.79
CA GLU A 250 -23.88 13.82 1.96
C GLU A 250 -22.38 13.68 1.73
N ASP A 251 -21.60 13.34 2.78
CA ASP A 251 -20.17 13.03 2.66
C ASP A 251 -19.95 11.83 1.74
N LYS A 252 -20.71 10.76 1.92
CA LYS A 252 -20.62 9.56 1.09
C LYS A 252 -20.93 9.88 -0.38
N LYS A 253 -21.98 10.66 -0.63
CA LYS A 253 -22.32 11.13 -1.97
C LYS A 253 -21.14 11.90 -2.59
N ARG A 254 -20.55 12.83 -1.84
CA ARG A 254 -19.40 13.60 -2.33
C ARG A 254 -18.18 12.71 -2.60
N TYR A 255 -17.91 11.69 -1.79
CA TYR A 255 -16.85 10.70 -2.06
C TYR A 255 -17.09 10.00 -3.41
N LEU A 256 -18.30 9.50 -3.65
CA LEU A 256 -18.65 8.81 -4.89
C LEU A 256 -18.57 9.72 -6.12
N GLU A 257 -19.04 10.95 -6.03
CA GLU A 257 -18.94 11.96 -7.11
C GLU A 257 -17.46 12.27 -7.42
N THR A 258 -16.63 12.42 -6.39
CA THR A 258 -15.19 12.66 -6.52
C THR A 258 -14.50 11.48 -7.19
N ILE A 259 -14.77 10.27 -6.76
CA ILE A 259 -14.25 9.02 -7.32
C ILE A 259 -14.61 8.88 -8.79
N GLU A 260 -15.89 9.10 -9.15
CA GLU A 260 -16.35 9.04 -10.52
C GLU A 260 -15.68 10.09 -11.41
N TYR A 261 -15.55 11.31 -10.92
CA TYR A 261 -14.91 12.38 -11.68
C TYR A 261 -13.42 12.08 -11.88
N ALA A 262 -12.71 11.69 -10.79
CA ALA A 262 -11.31 11.32 -10.86
C ALA A 262 -11.06 10.17 -11.85
N ALA A 263 -11.93 9.15 -11.89
CA ALA A 263 -11.82 8.02 -12.82
C ALA A 263 -11.95 8.43 -14.30
N ARG A 264 -12.55 9.57 -14.59
CA ARG A 264 -12.60 10.16 -15.96
C ARG A 264 -11.35 10.96 -16.31
N ILE A 265 -10.69 11.56 -15.30
CA ILE A 265 -9.53 12.43 -15.50
C ILE A 265 -8.22 11.64 -15.47
N PHE A 266 -8.08 10.75 -14.48
CA PHE A 266 -6.87 9.94 -14.30
C PHE A 266 -6.85 8.73 -15.24
N PRO A 267 -5.67 8.18 -15.56
CA PRO A 267 -5.58 6.95 -16.34
C PRO A 267 -6.37 5.81 -15.70
N LYS A 268 -6.85 4.89 -16.53
CA LYS A 268 -7.56 3.69 -16.08
C LYS A 268 -6.74 2.95 -15.00
N GLY A 269 -7.36 2.67 -13.86
CA GLY A 269 -6.76 2.02 -12.69
C GLY A 269 -5.85 2.92 -11.83
N ALA A 270 -5.81 4.23 -12.10
CA ALA A 270 -5.02 5.17 -11.30
C ALA A 270 -5.85 5.88 -10.22
N VAL A 271 -7.11 5.54 -10.06
CA VAL A 271 -7.95 5.94 -8.93
C VAL A 271 -8.18 4.74 -8.05
N LEU A 272 -7.89 4.86 -6.78
CA LEU A 272 -7.96 3.80 -5.80
C LEU A 272 -8.83 4.22 -4.62
N SER A 273 -9.35 3.24 -3.89
CA SER A 273 -10.10 3.47 -2.66
C SER A 273 -9.90 2.32 -1.70
N HIS A 274 -9.52 2.60 -0.47
CA HIS A 274 -9.48 1.61 0.58
C HIS A 274 -10.88 1.28 1.09
N LEU A 275 -11.14 -0.02 1.24
CA LEU A 275 -12.28 -0.57 1.97
C LEU A 275 -11.75 -1.31 3.19
N VAL A 276 -12.21 -0.95 4.37
CA VAL A 276 -11.77 -1.54 5.63
C VAL A 276 -12.57 -2.79 5.90
N ILE A 277 -11.91 -3.95 5.84
CA ILE A 277 -12.55 -5.25 6.07
C ILE A 277 -12.94 -5.38 7.55
N GLY A 278 -14.14 -5.95 7.77
CA GLY A 278 -14.65 -6.33 9.07
C GLY A 278 -15.36 -5.19 9.83
N LEU A 279 -15.42 -3.96 9.31
CA LEU A 279 -16.24 -2.87 9.85
C LEU A 279 -17.74 -3.10 9.57
N GLU A 280 -18.02 -3.79 8.50
CA GLU A 280 -19.36 -4.03 7.97
C GLU A 280 -19.57 -5.50 7.59
N PRO A 281 -20.81 -5.95 7.42
CA PRO A 281 -21.09 -7.28 6.88
C PRO A 281 -20.38 -7.51 5.54
N MET A 282 -19.86 -8.70 5.32
CA MET A 282 -19.12 -9.08 4.10
C MET A 282 -19.89 -8.74 2.81
N GLY A 283 -21.23 -8.95 2.82
CA GLY A 283 -22.06 -8.63 1.65
C GLY A 283 -22.10 -7.14 1.30
N ASP A 284 -21.93 -6.24 2.28
CA ASP A 284 -21.87 -4.81 2.02
C ASP A 284 -20.50 -4.41 1.50
N THR A 285 -19.41 -4.99 2.02
CA THR A 285 -18.07 -4.84 1.44
C THR A 285 -18.03 -5.34 0.00
N GLN A 286 -18.69 -6.45 -0.34
CA GLN A 286 -18.80 -6.94 -1.73
C GLN A 286 -19.52 -5.94 -2.64
N LYS A 287 -20.63 -5.36 -2.19
CA LYS A 287 -21.32 -4.28 -2.93
C LYS A 287 -20.40 -3.06 -3.13
N GLY A 288 -19.60 -2.72 -2.12
CA GLY A 288 -18.59 -1.66 -2.20
C GLY A 288 -17.53 -1.96 -3.26
N ILE A 289 -17.03 -3.19 -3.33
CA ILE A 289 -16.10 -3.66 -4.37
C ILE A 289 -16.74 -3.49 -5.76
N ASP A 290 -17.96 -3.99 -5.94
CA ASP A 290 -18.67 -3.94 -7.23
C ASP A 290 -18.87 -2.49 -7.68
N LEU A 291 -19.34 -1.65 -6.79
CA LEU A 291 -19.60 -0.23 -7.07
C LEU A 291 -18.33 0.50 -7.49
N LEU A 292 -17.20 0.26 -6.83
CA LEU A 292 -15.93 0.90 -7.15
C LEU A 292 -15.39 0.40 -8.50
N VAL A 293 -15.41 -0.92 -8.73
CA VAL A 293 -14.91 -1.52 -9.98
C VAL A 293 -15.73 -1.06 -11.18
N GLU A 294 -17.05 -0.96 -11.06
CA GLU A 294 -17.95 -0.44 -12.12
C GLU A 294 -17.66 1.01 -12.47
N ARG A 295 -17.16 1.80 -11.52
CA ARG A 295 -16.72 3.18 -11.74
C ARG A 295 -15.28 3.31 -12.23
N GLY A 296 -14.60 2.19 -12.52
CA GLY A 296 -13.21 2.20 -12.99
C GLY A 296 -12.16 2.43 -11.90
N VAL A 297 -12.54 2.30 -10.65
CA VAL A 297 -11.68 2.45 -9.47
C VAL A 297 -11.15 1.09 -9.03
N VAL A 298 -9.94 1.05 -8.48
CA VAL A 298 -9.34 -0.16 -7.94
C VAL A 298 -9.57 -0.20 -6.42
N PRO A 299 -10.43 -1.08 -5.90
CA PRO A 299 -10.56 -1.27 -4.47
C PRO A 299 -9.31 -1.94 -3.89
N LEU A 300 -8.89 -1.47 -2.73
CA LEU A 300 -7.86 -2.10 -1.91
C LEU A 300 -8.48 -2.49 -0.57
N LEU A 301 -8.48 -3.77 -0.28
CA LEU A 301 -9.00 -4.26 0.98
C LEU A 301 -7.91 -4.14 2.05
N VAL A 302 -8.20 -3.39 3.09
CA VAL A 302 -7.28 -3.14 4.19
C VAL A 302 -7.87 -3.63 5.49
N TYR A 303 -7.00 -4.17 6.34
CA TYR A 303 -7.33 -4.56 7.69
C TYR A 303 -6.44 -3.78 8.64
N PHE A 304 -7.06 -3.02 9.52
CA PHE A 304 -6.33 -2.39 10.58
C PHE A 304 -6.47 -3.26 11.84
N PRO A 305 -5.39 -3.93 12.27
CA PRO A 305 -5.41 -4.54 13.58
C PRO A 305 -5.73 -3.43 14.58
N PRO A 306 -6.67 -3.64 15.47
CA PRO A 306 -7.00 -2.64 16.46
C PRO A 306 -5.71 -2.29 17.22
N SER A 307 -5.40 -1.00 17.31
CA SER A 307 -4.36 -0.52 18.21
C SER A 307 -4.62 -1.10 19.61
N PRO A 308 -3.60 -1.51 20.37
CA PRO A 308 -3.78 -1.98 21.75
C PRO A 308 -4.61 -1.04 22.64
N HIS A 309 -4.71 0.21 22.23
CA HIS A 309 -5.49 1.27 22.87
C HIS A 309 -6.85 1.54 22.20
N SER A 310 -7.23 0.75 21.18
CA SER A 310 -8.52 0.88 20.52
C SER A 310 -9.60 0.12 21.27
N PRO A 311 -10.80 0.69 21.46
CA PRO A 311 -11.96 -0.05 21.97
C PRO A 311 -12.38 -1.23 21.10
N LEU A 312 -11.82 -1.33 19.89
CA LEU A 312 -12.08 -2.40 18.93
C LEU A 312 -11.08 -3.56 19.06
N SER A 313 -10.02 -3.41 19.87
CA SER A 313 -8.93 -4.39 19.99
C SER A 313 -9.37 -5.81 20.37
N GLU A 314 -10.43 -5.93 21.17
CA GLU A 314 -10.96 -7.24 21.59
C GLU A 314 -11.97 -7.85 20.61
N ARG A 315 -12.53 -7.05 19.71
CA ARG A 315 -13.62 -7.50 18.82
C ARG A 315 -13.13 -8.08 17.50
N TRP A 316 -11.86 -7.88 17.16
CA TRP A 316 -11.37 -8.11 15.80
C TRP A 316 -10.15 -9.01 15.79
N LYS A 317 -10.40 -10.29 15.74
CA LYS A 317 -9.40 -11.26 15.29
C LYS A 317 -9.76 -11.64 13.86
N MET A 318 -8.96 -11.17 12.91
CA MET A 318 -9.10 -11.57 11.52
C MET A 318 -8.91 -13.08 11.41
N LYS A 319 -9.93 -13.76 10.89
CA LYS A 319 -9.79 -15.14 10.50
C LYS A 319 -9.58 -15.18 8.98
N PRO A 320 -8.46 -15.76 8.50
CA PRO A 320 -8.14 -15.79 7.07
C PRO A 320 -9.29 -16.34 6.23
N GLU A 321 -9.98 -17.38 6.69
CA GLU A 321 -11.12 -18.01 6.02
C GLU A 321 -12.33 -17.08 5.87
N GLU A 322 -12.49 -16.09 6.74
CA GLU A 322 -13.59 -15.11 6.67
C GLU A 322 -13.35 -14.05 5.62
N VAL A 323 -12.09 -13.74 5.29
CA VAL A 323 -11.74 -12.67 4.35
C VAL A 323 -11.41 -13.18 2.95
N THR A 324 -11.06 -14.46 2.79
CA THR A 324 -10.73 -15.04 1.48
C THR A 324 -11.83 -14.88 0.43
N PRO A 325 -13.15 -15.00 0.76
CA PRO A 325 -14.21 -14.78 -0.23
C PRO A 325 -14.22 -13.36 -0.80
N LEU A 326 -13.84 -12.35 0.01
CA LEU A 326 -13.74 -10.96 -0.45
C LEU A 326 -12.59 -10.79 -1.45
N TYR A 327 -11.43 -11.41 -1.20
CA TYR A 327 -10.30 -11.35 -2.12
C TYR A 327 -10.55 -12.14 -3.41
N THR A 328 -11.27 -13.27 -3.33
CA THR A 328 -11.75 -14.00 -4.51
C THR A 328 -12.62 -13.08 -5.37
N HIS A 329 -13.64 -12.47 -4.76
CA HIS A 329 -14.56 -11.57 -5.44
C HIS A 329 -13.83 -10.39 -6.07
N LEU A 330 -12.97 -9.70 -5.31
CA LEU A 330 -12.16 -8.58 -5.80
C LEU A 330 -11.32 -8.97 -7.03
N PHE A 331 -10.58 -10.07 -6.93
CA PHE A 331 -9.75 -10.55 -8.03
C PHE A 331 -10.56 -10.84 -9.29
N GLU A 332 -11.68 -11.55 -9.14
CA GLU A 332 -12.55 -11.93 -10.26
C GLU A 332 -13.18 -10.72 -10.96
N ARG A 333 -13.56 -9.69 -10.18
CA ARG A 333 -14.08 -8.44 -10.74
C ARG A 333 -13.00 -7.68 -11.49
N LEU A 334 -11.81 -7.55 -10.94
CA LEU A 334 -10.70 -6.80 -11.57
C LEU A 334 -10.15 -7.50 -12.82
N VAL A 335 -10.09 -8.83 -12.85
CA VAL A 335 -9.69 -9.59 -14.05
C VAL A 335 -10.67 -9.35 -15.20
N GLN A 336 -11.97 -9.28 -14.92
CA GLN A 336 -13.00 -9.01 -15.94
C GLN A 336 -12.81 -7.65 -16.61
N VAL A 337 -12.48 -6.61 -15.83
CA VAL A 337 -12.35 -5.25 -16.35
C VAL A 337 -10.94 -4.92 -16.86
N LYS A 338 -9.96 -5.80 -16.66
CA LYS A 338 -8.54 -5.63 -17.05
C LYS A 338 -7.95 -4.28 -16.60
N ASN A 339 -8.22 -3.89 -15.36
CA ASN A 339 -8.04 -2.52 -14.92
C ASN A 339 -6.93 -2.31 -13.87
N THR A 340 -6.10 -3.29 -13.59
CA THR A 340 -5.13 -3.20 -12.49
C THR A 340 -3.74 -2.84 -13.00
N PRO A 341 -3.22 -1.63 -12.71
CA PRO A 341 -1.86 -1.26 -13.02
C PRO A 341 -0.85 -2.12 -12.23
N HIS A 342 0.34 -2.33 -12.82
CA HIS A 342 1.39 -3.13 -12.20
C HIS A 342 1.77 -2.66 -10.77
N TRP A 343 1.89 -1.35 -10.57
CA TRP A 343 2.31 -0.78 -9.30
C TRP A 343 1.29 -0.96 -8.15
N VAL A 344 0.03 -1.27 -8.46
CA VAL A 344 -0.98 -1.62 -7.44
C VAL A 344 -0.60 -2.91 -6.68
N HIS A 345 0.19 -3.78 -7.30
CA HIS A 345 0.67 -5.00 -6.64
C HIS A 345 1.86 -4.77 -5.69
N GLN A 346 2.28 -3.51 -5.53
CA GLN A 346 3.32 -3.10 -4.59
C GLN A 346 2.75 -2.42 -3.34
N GLN A 347 1.42 -2.37 -3.22
CA GLN A 347 0.76 -1.77 -2.06
C GLN A 347 0.97 -2.62 -0.81
N ASP A 348 1.13 -1.94 0.32
CA ASP A 348 1.22 -2.58 1.63
C ASP A 348 -0.20 -2.85 2.16
N VAL A 349 -0.80 -3.90 1.65
CA VAL A 349 -2.12 -4.39 2.02
C VAL A 349 -2.03 -5.87 2.37
N LEU A 350 -3.04 -6.40 3.07
CA LEU A 350 -3.06 -7.82 3.45
C LEU A 350 -2.78 -8.73 2.27
N LEU A 351 -3.60 -8.61 1.23
CA LEU A 351 -3.37 -9.21 -0.07
C LEU A 351 -3.57 -8.15 -1.14
N THR A 352 -2.66 -8.12 -2.09
CA THR A 352 -2.86 -7.28 -3.29
C THR A 352 -3.98 -7.85 -4.15
N PRO A 353 -4.62 -7.05 -5.00
CA PRO A 353 -5.68 -7.56 -5.88
C PRO A 353 -5.29 -8.79 -6.70
N LEU A 354 -4.02 -8.89 -7.11
CA LEU A 354 -3.53 -10.06 -7.87
C LEU A 354 -3.37 -11.31 -7.01
N GLU A 355 -3.16 -11.16 -5.71
CA GLU A 355 -2.98 -12.28 -4.78
C GLU A 355 -4.32 -12.99 -4.47
N GLY A 356 -5.46 -12.36 -4.75
CA GLY A 356 -6.76 -13.03 -4.73
C GLY A 356 -6.85 -14.26 -5.67
N ARG A 357 -5.92 -14.36 -6.64
CA ARG A 357 -5.80 -15.54 -7.52
C ARG A 357 -5.60 -16.86 -6.77
N PHE A 358 -5.07 -16.81 -5.56
CA PHE A 358 -4.84 -18.00 -4.75
C PHE A 358 -6.13 -18.68 -4.27
N PHE A 359 -7.24 -17.98 -4.39
CA PHE A 359 -8.57 -18.44 -3.94
C PHE A 359 -9.57 -18.56 -5.09
N SER A 360 -9.17 -18.22 -6.32
CA SER A 360 -10.04 -18.24 -7.50
C SER A 360 -9.57 -19.28 -8.52
N GLU A 361 -10.51 -19.88 -9.21
CA GLU A 361 -10.24 -20.76 -10.35
C GLU A 361 -9.90 -19.98 -11.64
N LYS A 362 -10.13 -18.65 -11.64
CA LYS A 362 -9.84 -17.81 -12.81
C LYS A 362 -8.33 -17.63 -13.01
N SER A 363 -7.91 -17.73 -14.26
CA SER A 363 -6.51 -17.58 -14.61
C SER A 363 -6.01 -16.13 -14.46
N ALA A 364 -4.88 -15.97 -13.78
CA ALA A 364 -4.14 -14.72 -13.69
C ALA A 364 -2.99 -14.62 -14.72
N GLY A 365 -2.89 -15.55 -15.67
CA GLY A 365 -1.71 -15.73 -16.53
C GLY A 365 -1.22 -14.45 -17.21
N PHE A 366 -2.12 -13.66 -17.81
CA PHE A 366 -1.78 -12.39 -18.42
C PHE A 366 -1.21 -11.37 -17.41
N HIS A 367 -1.84 -11.22 -16.26
CA HIS A 367 -1.41 -10.28 -15.21
C HIS A 367 -0.06 -10.68 -14.61
N LEU A 368 0.18 -11.98 -14.42
CA LEU A 368 1.45 -12.50 -13.94
C LEU A 368 2.57 -12.30 -14.97
N ALA A 369 2.30 -12.54 -16.25
CA ALA A 369 3.26 -12.28 -17.32
C ALA A 369 3.62 -10.79 -17.40
N LEU A 370 2.63 -9.91 -17.29
CA LEU A 370 2.83 -8.46 -17.28
C LEU A 370 3.63 -8.01 -16.04
N LYS A 371 3.32 -8.56 -14.86
CA LYS A 371 4.08 -8.32 -13.63
C LYS A 371 5.54 -8.69 -13.83
N LYS A 372 5.80 -9.93 -14.25
CA LYS A 372 7.16 -10.42 -14.52
C LYS A 372 7.90 -9.54 -15.55
N PHE A 373 7.23 -9.12 -16.62
CA PHE A 373 7.81 -8.23 -17.62
C PHE A 373 8.27 -6.91 -17.00
N TYR A 374 7.41 -6.24 -16.22
CA TYR A 374 7.75 -4.95 -15.61
C TYR A 374 8.78 -5.05 -14.47
N GLU A 375 9.01 -6.22 -13.91
CA GLU A 375 10.10 -6.49 -12.97
C GLU A 375 11.47 -6.58 -13.65
N THR A 376 11.51 -6.80 -14.97
CA THR A 376 12.76 -6.79 -15.74
C THR A 376 13.33 -5.37 -15.90
N GLY A 377 14.64 -5.26 -16.09
CA GLY A 377 15.28 -3.96 -16.34
C GLY A 377 14.75 -3.26 -17.59
N PHE A 378 14.45 -4.03 -18.66
CA PHE A 378 13.86 -3.51 -19.89
C PHE A 378 12.40 -3.06 -19.66
N GLY A 379 11.58 -3.89 -19.04
CA GLY A 379 10.19 -3.55 -18.73
C GLY A 379 10.06 -2.29 -17.88
N ARG A 380 10.93 -2.10 -16.89
CA ARG A 380 11.00 -0.85 -16.11
C ARG A 380 11.32 0.37 -16.96
N LYS A 381 12.25 0.26 -17.92
CA LYS A 381 12.56 1.35 -18.85
C LYS A 381 11.36 1.68 -19.75
N VAL A 382 10.71 0.67 -20.33
CA VAL A 382 9.51 0.85 -21.16
C VAL A 382 8.42 1.56 -20.36
N ARG A 383 8.15 1.10 -19.15
CA ARG A 383 7.16 1.72 -18.27
C ARG A 383 7.46 3.20 -17.99
N ARG A 384 8.70 3.53 -17.60
CA ARG A 384 9.12 4.93 -17.36
C ARG A 384 8.95 5.79 -18.60
N SER A 385 9.32 5.29 -19.77
CA SER A 385 9.13 6.00 -21.05
C SER A 385 7.65 6.28 -21.32
N MET A 386 6.78 5.29 -21.16
CA MET A 386 5.32 5.46 -21.35
C MET A 386 4.72 6.50 -20.39
N ILE A 387 5.14 6.48 -19.12
CA ILE A 387 4.73 7.46 -18.11
C ILE A 387 5.20 8.87 -18.52
N GLY A 388 6.46 9.01 -18.95
CA GLY A 388 7.01 10.28 -19.41
C GLY A 388 6.26 10.86 -20.63
N ILE A 389 5.91 10.02 -21.62
CA ILE A 389 5.09 10.42 -22.76
C ILE A 389 3.71 10.90 -22.29
N ARG A 390 3.06 10.12 -21.43
CA ARG A 390 1.73 10.46 -20.88
C ARG A 390 1.74 11.81 -20.14
N ARG A 391 2.75 12.06 -19.33
CA ARG A 391 2.90 13.35 -18.62
C ARG A 391 3.07 14.53 -19.58
N ARG A 392 3.84 14.37 -20.67
CA ARG A 392 3.99 15.41 -21.70
C ARG A 392 2.69 15.70 -22.44
N LEU A 393 1.85 14.69 -22.66
CA LEU A 393 0.56 14.85 -23.29
C LEU A 393 -0.45 15.59 -22.40
N ARG A 394 -0.38 15.41 -21.07
CA ARG A 394 -1.24 16.14 -20.10
C ARG A 394 -1.13 17.65 -20.27
N VAL A 395 0.10 18.17 -20.39
CA VAL A 395 0.35 19.62 -20.48
C VAL A 395 -0.21 20.23 -21.75
N LYS A 396 -0.38 19.43 -22.82
CA LYS A 396 -0.90 19.91 -24.12
C LYS A 396 -2.44 19.97 -24.19
N HIS A 397 -3.13 19.25 -23.33
CA HIS A 397 -4.59 19.16 -23.35
C HIS A 397 -5.30 19.95 -22.23
N HIS A 398 -4.55 20.67 -21.40
CA HIS A 398 -5.17 21.59 -20.44
C HIS A 398 -5.48 22.91 -21.14
N PRO A 399 -6.75 23.38 -21.15
CA PRO A 399 -7.04 24.72 -21.63
C PRO A 399 -6.28 25.72 -20.76
N ALA A 400 -5.49 26.57 -21.42
CA ALA A 400 -4.79 27.69 -20.79
C ALA A 400 -5.83 28.59 -20.10
N GLY A 401 -5.95 28.51 -18.78
CA GLY A 401 -6.98 29.25 -18.07
C GLY A 401 -6.83 29.36 -16.56
N TYR A 402 -5.68 28.99 -15.98
CA TYR A 402 -5.39 29.33 -14.58
C TYR A 402 -3.94 29.82 -14.46
N ARG A 403 -3.78 31.14 -14.62
CA ARG A 403 -2.62 31.87 -14.10
C ARG A 403 -2.94 32.35 -12.70
#